data_9603c3b90c313159daf7711c26b6ffac
#
_entry.id   9603c3b90c313159daf7711c26b6ffac
#
_cell.length_a   1.000
_cell.length_b   1.000
_cell.length_c   1.000
_cell.angle_alpha   90.00
_cell.angle_beta   90.00
_cell.angle_gamma   90.00
#
_symmetry.space_group_name_H-M   'P 1'
#
loop_
_entity.id
_entity.type
_entity.pdbx_description
1 polymer ?
#
loop_
_entity_poly.entity_id
_entity_poly.type
_entity_poly.pdbx_seq_one_letter_code
_entity_poly.pdbx_strand_id
1 'polypeptide(L)'
;YLGATVQVIPHITDEIKRRIKGISNDIDIQITEIGGTVGDIEILPFLEAARQIRKELGQENVMFVHVTLVPYIGPSTEMKTKPTQHSVSVLRSSGISPDVIVLRSDRELNDEIKSKVSSFCDVSFEDVISAPDLGDIYEVPLKMHEEGLDKSVDTRLNLSTNEPDLEKWKNMLHLKAGVEKTVEIAILGKYFGLPDSYLSVVESLNHASLHNQVKLNLHWEDSDNFNVEDLNKFDGVVIPGGFGYRGIEGK
;
A
#
# COMPACT_ATOMS: atom_id res chain seq x y z
N TYR A 1 19.38 28.76 -11.37
CA TYR A 1 19.45 29.63 -10.18
C TYR A 1 20.45 30.78 -10.31
N LEU A 2 21.16 30.85 -11.43
CA LEU A 2 22.00 32.01 -11.85
C LEU A 2 22.87 32.59 -10.72
N GLY A 3 23.47 31.73 -9.87
CA GLY A 3 24.33 32.17 -8.76
C GLY A 3 23.60 32.32 -7.41
N ALA A 4 22.28 32.16 -7.35
CA ALA A 4 21.53 32.14 -6.09
C ALA A 4 21.78 30.85 -5.31
N THR A 5 21.76 30.94 -3.99
CA THR A 5 21.89 29.76 -3.11
C THR A 5 20.67 28.86 -3.24
N VAL A 6 20.89 27.56 -3.51
CA VAL A 6 19.86 26.53 -3.50
C VAL A 6 19.89 25.84 -2.16
N GLN A 7 18.71 25.67 -1.52
CA GLN A 7 18.52 25.05 -0.22
C GLN A 7 17.39 24.03 -0.28
N VAL A 8 17.36 23.09 0.65
CA VAL A 8 16.24 22.13 0.77
C VAL A 8 14.93 22.87 0.96
N ILE A 9 14.91 23.86 1.86
CA ILE A 9 13.81 24.76 2.08
C ILE A 9 14.22 26.15 1.52
N PRO A 10 13.49 26.77 0.58
CA PRO A 10 12.20 26.30 0.04
C PRO A 10 12.30 25.49 -1.26
N HIS A 11 13.46 25.40 -1.91
CA HIS A 11 13.55 25.02 -3.33
C HIS A 11 13.08 23.57 -3.59
N ILE A 12 13.51 22.60 -2.75
CA ILE A 12 13.11 21.19 -2.90
C ILE A 12 11.69 21.01 -2.35
N THR A 13 11.40 21.57 -1.19
CA THR A 13 10.06 21.43 -0.57
C THR A 13 8.97 22.06 -1.43
N ASP A 14 9.24 23.21 -2.09
CA ASP A 14 8.26 23.84 -2.99
C ASP A 14 8.01 22.99 -4.24
N GLU A 15 9.03 22.35 -4.81
CA GLU A 15 8.84 21.43 -5.94
C GLU A 15 8.04 20.20 -5.53
N ILE A 16 8.30 19.62 -4.36
CA ILE A 16 7.51 18.51 -3.82
C ILE A 16 6.05 18.94 -3.64
N LYS A 17 5.81 20.07 -2.98
CA LYS A 17 4.46 20.61 -2.78
C LYS A 17 3.75 20.89 -4.11
N ARG A 18 4.46 21.47 -5.08
CA ARG A 18 3.93 21.73 -6.43
C ARG A 18 3.45 20.45 -7.11
N ARG A 19 4.23 19.36 -7.01
CA ARG A 19 3.87 18.06 -7.58
C ARG A 19 2.68 17.45 -6.87
N ILE A 20 2.66 17.47 -5.54
CA ILE A 20 1.53 16.95 -4.75
C ILE A 20 0.24 17.70 -5.11
N LYS A 21 0.27 19.05 -5.11
CA LYS A 21 -0.93 19.86 -5.37
C LYS A 21 -1.32 19.91 -6.86
N GLY A 22 -0.41 19.55 -7.77
CA GLY A 22 -0.61 19.71 -9.21
C GLY A 22 -1.30 18.53 -9.92
N ILE A 23 -1.90 17.57 -9.18
CA ILE A 23 -2.49 16.36 -9.78
C ILE A 23 -3.77 16.70 -10.55
N SER A 24 -4.74 17.34 -9.93
CA SER A 24 -6.00 17.79 -10.54
C SER A 24 -6.72 18.79 -9.63
N ASN A 25 -7.55 19.66 -10.23
CA ASN A 25 -8.45 20.54 -9.48
C ASN A 25 -9.86 19.94 -9.33
N ASP A 26 -10.14 18.78 -9.96
CA ASP A 26 -11.47 18.18 -10.04
C ASP A 26 -11.56 16.90 -9.16
N ILE A 27 -10.75 16.83 -8.10
CA ILE A 27 -10.75 15.71 -7.15
C ILE A 27 -11.21 16.20 -5.78
N ASP A 28 -12.04 15.39 -5.13
CA ASP A 28 -12.53 15.68 -3.77
C ASP A 28 -11.50 15.28 -2.71
N ILE A 29 -10.80 14.15 -2.92
CA ILE A 29 -9.83 13.59 -1.99
C ILE A 29 -8.58 13.15 -2.75
N GLN A 30 -7.43 13.57 -2.24
CA GLN A 30 -6.13 13.13 -2.72
C GLN A 30 -5.40 12.32 -1.65
N ILE A 31 -4.93 11.13 -2.02
CA ILE A 31 -4.06 10.30 -1.18
C ILE A 31 -2.64 10.40 -1.72
N THR A 32 -1.71 10.83 -0.87
CA THR A 32 -0.28 10.93 -1.21
C THR A 32 0.50 10.00 -0.31
N GLU A 33 1.18 9.03 -0.89
CA GLU A 33 2.10 8.16 -0.17
C GLU A 33 3.50 8.77 -0.12
N ILE A 34 4.11 8.78 1.08
CA ILE A 34 5.52 9.08 1.28
C ILE A 34 6.19 7.75 1.65
N GLY A 35 6.89 7.16 0.67
CA GLY A 35 7.62 5.91 0.86
C GLY A 35 8.89 6.09 1.70
N GLY A 36 9.38 4.96 2.24
CA GLY A 36 10.57 4.91 3.10
C GLY A 36 10.24 4.90 4.59
N THR A 37 11.27 4.68 5.40
CA THR A 37 11.13 4.58 6.86
C THR A 37 11.28 5.94 7.51
N VAL A 38 10.39 6.27 8.45
CA VAL A 38 10.50 7.51 9.23
C VAL A 38 11.82 7.51 10.00
N GLY A 39 12.64 8.54 9.75
CA GLY A 39 14.00 8.67 10.28
C GLY A 39 15.09 8.52 9.24
N ASP A 40 14.78 7.98 8.07
CA ASP A 40 15.74 7.91 6.97
C ASP A 40 15.96 9.31 6.37
N ILE A 41 17.22 9.58 5.99
CA ILE A 41 17.62 10.92 5.56
C ILE A 41 16.95 11.36 4.27
N GLU A 42 16.68 10.44 3.36
CA GLU A 42 16.10 10.69 2.04
C GLU A 42 14.65 11.14 2.08
N ILE A 43 13.89 10.80 3.13
CA ILE A 43 12.48 11.20 3.25
C ILE A 43 12.27 12.55 3.96
N LEU A 44 13.28 13.09 4.62
CA LEU A 44 13.17 14.32 5.40
C LEU A 44 12.59 15.50 4.61
N PRO A 45 13.00 15.76 3.34
CA PRO A 45 12.42 16.85 2.54
C PRO A 45 10.93 16.63 2.25
N PHE A 46 10.48 15.38 2.12
CA PHE A 46 9.08 15.03 1.87
C PHE A 46 8.23 15.24 3.13
N LEU A 47 8.74 14.83 4.28
CA LEU A 47 8.06 15.08 5.57
C LEU A 47 7.94 16.59 5.82
N GLU A 48 9.01 17.35 5.58
CA GLU A 48 8.95 18.81 5.72
C GLU A 48 7.93 19.45 4.75
N ALA A 49 7.88 18.99 3.49
CA ALA A 49 6.89 19.45 2.51
C ALA A 49 5.45 19.10 2.98
N ALA A 50 5.22 17.89 3.48
CA ALA A 50 3.91 17.47 4.01
C ALA A 50 3.48 18.32 5.20
N ARG A 51 4.40 18.60 6.14
CA ARG A 51 4.17 19.50 7.27
C ARG A 51 3.77 20.91 6.81
N GLN A 52 4.47 21.44 5.78
CA GLN A 52 4.14 22.74 5.19
C GLN A 52 2.78 22.74 4.50
N ILE A 53 2.43 21.68 3.77
CA ILE A 53 1.10 21.52 3.13
C ILE A 53 0.00 21.63 4.18
N ARG A 54 0.11 20.93 5.31
CA ARG A 54 -0.90 21.01 6.40
C ARG A 54 -1.01 22.43 6.96
N LYS A 55 0.12 23.14 7.09
CA LYS A 55 0.11 24.54 7.52
C LYS A 55 -0.55 25.47 6.51
N GLU A 56 -0.36 25.20 5.21
CA GLU A 56 -0.90 26.03 4.11
C GLU A 56 -2.40 25.80 3.90
N LEU A 57 -2.85 24.55 4.01
CA LEU A 57 -4.23 24.15 3.69
C LEU A 57 -5.16 24.10 4.91
N GLY A 58 -4.62 24.09 6.13
CA GLY A 58 -5.39 23.90 7.36
C GLY A 58 -5.42 22.45 7.82
N GLN A 59 -5.60 22.25 9.13
CA GLN A 59 -5.63 20.91 9.73
C GLN A 59 -6.88 20.11 9.31
N GLU A 60 -7.96 20.81 9.03
CA GLU A 60 -9.23 20.26 8.59
C GLU A 60 -9.19 19.70 7.15
N ASN A 61 -8.17 20.06 6.37
CA ASN A 61 -8.02 19.65 4.97
C ASN A 61 -6.85 18.68 4.75
N VAL A 62 -6.09 18.35 5.79
CA VAL A 62 -4.93 17.45 5.67
C VAL A 62 -4.89 16.49 6.86
N MET A 63 -4.90 15.21 6.57
CA MET A 63 -4.81 14.13 7.54
C MET A 63 -3.51 13.34 7.37
N PHE A 64 -2.84 13.01 8.45
CA PHE A 64 -1.66 12.16 8.47
C PHE A 64 -1.99 10.77 8.98
N VAL A 65 -1.88 9.79 8.09
CA VAL A 65 -2.00 8.37 8.42
C VAL A 65 -0.59 7.77 8.50
N HIS A 66 -0.22 7.28 9.67
CA HIS A 66 1.09 6.67 9.90
C HIS A 66 1.00 5.14 9.91
N VAL A 67 1.57 4.51 8.91
CA VAL A 67 1.64 3.03 8.83
C VAL A 67 2.91 2.57 9.53
N THR A 68 2.78 1.63 10.47
CA THR A 68 3.91 1.13 11.27
C THR A 68 3.76 -0.35 11.58
N LEU A 69 4.82 -0.98 12.08
CA LEU A 69 4.88 -2.41 12.34
C LEU A 69 4.79 -2.70 13.84
N VAL A 70 3.95 -3.67 14.20
CA VAL A 70 3.90 -4.31 15.52
C VAL A 70 4.35 -5.76 15.36
N PRO A 71 5.67 -6.03 15.51
CA PRO A 71 6.21 -7.36 15.32
C PRO A 71 5.84 -8.30 16.47
N TYR A 72 5.60 -9.56 16.13
CA TYR A 72 5.54 -10.66 17.07
C TYR A 72 6.92 -11.28 17.27
N ILE A 73 7.32 -11.45 18.52
CA ILE A 73 8.61 -12.08 18.85
C ILE A 73 8.37 -13.46 19.44
N GLY A 74 8.64 -14.50 18.65
CA GLY A 74 8.36 -15.90 18.95
C GLY A 74 8.82 -16.39 20.33
N PRO A 75 10.07 -16.16 20.77
CA PRO A 75 10.50 -16.62 22.09
C PRO A 75 9.76 -16.01 23.27
N SER A 76 9.30 -14.76 23.15
CA SER A 76 8.53 -14.08 24.21
C SER A 76 7.02 -14.21 24.03
N THR A 77 6.56 -14.79 22.92
CA THR A 77 5.12 -14.89 22.56
C THR A 77 4.35 -13.57 22.70
N GLU A 78 5.02 -12.45 22.41
CA GLU A 78 4.52 -11.11 22.72
C GLU A 78 4.60 -10.18 21.50
N MET A 79 3.54 -9.41 21.28
CA MET A 79 3.51 -8.30 20.32
C MET A 79 4.26 -7.08 20.90
N LYS A 80 5.17 -6.52 20.12
CA LYS A 80 6.04 -5.41 20.57
C LYS A 80 5.59 -4.09 19.97
N THR A 81 5.09 -3.17 20.81
CA THR A 81 4.66 -1.82 20.41
C THR A 81 5.79 -0.79 20.40
N LYS A 82 6.98 -1.13 20.90
CA LYS A 82 8.12 -0.20 20.96
C LYS A 82 8.56 0.34 19.59
N PRO A 83 8.62 -0.47 18.50
CA PRO A 83 8.95 0.07 17.18
C PRO A 83 7.98 1.16 16.72
N THR A 84 6.67 0.94 16.92
CA THR A 84 5.62 1.94 16.64
C THR A 84 5.82 3.21 17.45
N GLN A 85 6.01 3.10 18.77
CA GLN A 85 6.24 4.25 19.65
C GLN A 85 7.46 5.06 19.23
N HIS A 86 8.55 4.37 18.87
CA HIS A 86 9.77 5.02 18.38
C HIS A 86 9.53 5.75 17.06
N SER A 87 8.90 5.09 16.10
CA SER A 87 8.58 5.67 14.78
C SER A 87 7.73 6.93 14.91
N VAL A 88 6.68 6.90 15.74
CA VAL A 88 5.84 8.08 16.03
C VAL A 88 6.65 9.20 16.72
N SER A 89 7.55 8.84 17.64
CA SER A 89 8.41 9.84 18.30
C SER A 89 9.32 10.56 17.30
N VAL A 90 9.92 9.82 16.36
CA VAL A 90 10.76 10.40 15.29
C VAL A 90 9.92 11.26 14.35
N LEU A 91 8.73 10.82 13.96
CA LEU A 91 7.81 11.61 13.13
C LEU A 91 7.44 12.93 13.79
N ARG A 92 7.15 12.91 15.08
CA ARG A 92 6.87 14.13 15.88
C ARG A 92 8.06 15.06 15.97
N SER A 93 9.28 14.54 16.06
CA SER A 93 10.48 15.38 16.05
C SER A 93 10.65 16.14 14.73
N SER A 94 10.04 15.64 13.64
CA SER A 94 9.94 16.31 12.34
C SER A 94 8.75 17.28 12.25
N GLY A 95 8.00 17.48 13.35
CA GLY A 95 6.87 18.40 13.42
C GLY A 95 5.57 17.85 12.87
N ILE A 96 5.44 16.53 12.71
CA ILE A 96 4.23 15.84 12.25
C ILE A 96 3.69 14.96 13.37
N SER A 97 2.46 15.23 13.83
CA SER A 97 1.71 14.30 14.67
C SER A 97 0.74 13.52 13.80
N PRO A 98 0.75 12.17 13.84
CA PRO A 98 -0.22 11.38 13.10
C PRO A 98 -1.62 11.59 13.66
N ASP A 99 -2.61 11.63 12.78
CA ASP A 99 -4.03 11.67 13.14
C ASP A 99 -4.57 10.25 13.31
N VAL A 100 -4.08 9.31 12.49
CA VAL A 100 -4.40 7.89 12.54
C VAL A 100 -3.11 7.07 12.48
N ILE A 101 -3.07 5.97 13.23
CA ILE A 101 -1.98 4.99 13.18
C ILE A 101 -2.54 3.66 12.69
N VAL A 102 -1.99 3.15 11.59
CA VAL A 102 -2.28 1.82 11.05
C VAL A 102 -1.19 0.86 11.48
N LEU A 103 -1.56 -0.16 12.23
CA LEU A 103 -0.67 -1.14 12.82
C LEU A 103 -0.59 -2.40 11.94
N ARG A 104 0.47 -2.54 11.17
CA ARG A 104 0.77 -3.77 10.43
C ARG A 104 1.29 -4.85 11.40
N SER A 105 0.77 -6.05 11.25
CA SER A 105 1.12 -7.21 12.09
C SER A 105 0.88 -8.52 11.33
N ASP A 106 1.54 -9.59 11.77
CA ASP A 106 1.33 -10.94 11.20
C ASP A 106 0.05 -11.63 11.70
N ARG A 107 -0.68 -10.99 12.63
CA ARG A 107 -1.91 -11.49 13.25
C ARG A 107 -2.76 -10.36 13.80
N GLU A 108 -4.00 -10.67 14.16
CA GLU A 108 -4.92 -9.72 14.81
C GLU A 108 -4.33 -9.14 16.10
N LEU A 109 -4.56 -7.85 16.32
CA LEU A 109 -4.18 -7.14 17.52
C LEU A 109 -5.39 -7.00 18.46
N ASN A 110 -5.17 -7.26 19.74
CA ASN A 110 -6.19 -7.08 20.76
C ASN A 110 -6.28 -5.61 21.21
N ASP A 111 -7.36 -5.29 21.92
CA ASP A 111 -7.62 -3.94 22.43
C ASP A 111 -6.55 -3.44 23.40
N GLU A 112 -5.88 -4.34 24.13
CA GLU A 112 -4.79 -3.97 25.03
C GLU A 112 -3.61 -3.36 24.26
N ILE A 113 -3.24 -3.94 23.12
CA ILE A 113 -2.18 -3.44 22.24
C ILE A 113 -2.60 -2.09 21.65
N LYS A 114 -3.84 -1.99 21.14
CA LYS A 114 -4.39 -0.73 20.59
C LYS A 114 -4.41 0.37 21.66
N SER A 115 -4.90 0.09 22.86
CA SER A 115 -4.93 1.04 23.99
C SER A 115 -3.54 1.51 24.39
N LYS A 116 -2.56 0.59 24.39
CA LYS A 116 -1.17 0.93 24.67
C LYS A 116 -0.58 1.87 23.62
N VAL A 117 -0.81 1.60 22.34
CA VAL A 117 -0.37 2.48 21.25
C VAL A 117 -1.07 3.84 21.35
N SER A 118 -2.39 3.86 21.52
CA SER A 118 -3.18 5.08 21.74
C SER A 118 -2.56 5.96 22.82
N SER A 119 -2.32 5.41 24.01
CA SER A 119 -1.78 6.16 25.16
C SER A 119 -0.36 6.66 24.92
N PHE A 120 0.53 5.86 24.34
CA PHE A 120 1.94 6.25 24.13
C PHE A 120 2.14 7.14 22.90
N CYS A 121 1.24 7.04 21.93
CA CYS A 121 1.32 7.79 20.67
C CYS A 121 0.34 8.97 20.65
N ASP A 122 -0.40 9.23 21.73
CA ASP A 122 -1.32 10.36 21.86
C ASP A 122 -2.27 10.48 20.64
N VAL A 123 -2.90 9.36 20.33
CA VAL A 123 -3.89 9.19 19.26
C VAL A 123 -5.10 8.52 19.87
N SER A 124 -6.30 8.92 19.51
CA SER A 124 -7.54 8.32 20.05
C SER A 124 -7.56 6.81 19.80
N PHE A 125 -8.20 6.04 20.67
CA PHE A 125 -8.26 4.58 20.51
C PHE A 125 -8.90 4.17 19.18
N GLU A 126 -9.92 4.88 18.75
CA GLU A 126 -10.66 4.68 17.51
C GLU A 126 -9.81 4.97 16.26
N ASP A 127 -8.77 5.80 16.41
CA ASP A 127 -7.83 6.16 15.35
C ASP A 127 -6.59 5.23 15.30
N VAL A 128 -6.58 4.15 16.11
CA VAL A 128 -5.58 3.09 16.06
C VAL A 128 -6.17 1.87 15.34
N ILE A 129 -5.79 1.69 14.10
CA ILE A 129 -6.35 0.72 13.16
C ILE A 129 -5.47 -0.52 13.10
N SER A 130 -6.04 -1.71 13.32
CA SER A 130 -5.34 -2.98 13.14
C SER A 130 -5.34 -3.38 11.67
N ALA A 131 -4.18 -3.72 11.14
CA ALA A 131 -4.00 -4.15 9.75
C ALA A 131 -3.17 -5.45 9.70
N PRO A 132 -3.75 -6.58 10.12
CA PRO A 132 -3.07 -7.88 10.10
C PRO A 132 -2.78 -8.34 8.68
N ASP A 133 -1.89 -9.31 8.55
CA ASP A 133 -1.70 -10.02 7.30
C ASP A 133 -2.97 -10.81 6.97
N LEU A 134 -3.50 -10.61 5.78
CA LEU A 134 -4.71 -11.24 5.27
C LEU A 134 -4.35 -12.26 4.19
N GLY A 135 -5.25 -13.19 3.94
CA GLY A 135 -5.07 -14.21 2.91
C GLY A 135 -5.06 -13.64 1.50
N ASP A 136 -5.73 -12.50 1.32
CA ASP A 136 -5.85 -11.81 0.05
C ASP A 136 -5.79 -10.29 0.24
N ILE A 137 -5.04 -9.60 -0.62
CA ILE A 137 -4.95 -8.13 -0.58
C ILE A 137 -6.31 -7.45 -0.79
N TYR A 138 -7.23 -8.11 -1.48
CA TYR A 138 -8.60 -7.61 -1.71
C TYR A 138 -9.51 -7.70 -0.47
N GLU A 139 -9.07 -8.35 0.60
CA GLU A 139 -9.75 -8.32 1.90
C GLU A 139 -9.44 -7.02 2.69
N VAL A 140 -8.34 -6.35 2.35
CA VAL A 140 -7.86 -5.15 3.09
C VAL A 140 -8.91 -4.04 3.17
N PRO A 141 -9.64 -3.66 2.10
CA PRO A 141 -10.66 -2.62 2.19
C PRO A 141 -11.78 -2.95 3.18
N LEU A 142 -12.20 -4.23 3.23
CA LEU A 142 -13.22 -4.68 4.19
C LEU A 142 -12.69 -4.61 5.62
N LYS A 143 -11.45 -5.03 5.84
CA LYS A 143 -10.81 -4.96 7.15
C LYS A 143 -10.62 -3.52 7.61
N MET A 144 -10.22 -2.61 6.73
CA MET A 144 -10.07 -1.20 7.08
C MET A 144 -11.42 -0.54 7.44
N HIS A 145 -12.49 -0.90 6.74
CA HIS A 145 -13.85 -0.47 7.06
C HIS A 145 -14.30 -1.02 8.43
N GLU A 146 -14.10 -2.32 8.68
CA GLU A 146 -14.41 -2.97 9.97
C GLU A 146 -13.69 -2.28 11.14
N GLU A 147 -12.42 -1.93 10.97
CA GLU A 147 -11.60 -1.23 11.96
C GLU A 147 -11.97 0.26 12.09
N GLY A 148 -12.78 0.81 11.20
CA GLY A 148 -13.31 2.18 11.26
C GLY A 148 -12.39 3.25 10.65
N LEU A 149 -11.45 2.89 9.76
CA LEU A 149 -10.56 3.86 9.11
C LEU A 149 -11.35 4.91 8.31
N ASP A 150 -12.38 4.52 7.60
CA ASP A 150 -13.28 5.43 6.87
C ASP A 150 -13.95 6.45 7.80
N LYS A 151 -14.44 6.02 8.96
CA LYS A 151 -15.05 6.89 9.97
C LYS A 151 -14.04 7.89 10.56
N SER A 152 -12.80 7.44 10.78
CA SER A 152 -11.70 8.33 11.19
C SER A 152 -11.43 9.39 10.13
N VAL A 153 -11.41 9.01 8.84
CA VAL A 153 -11.22 9.94 7.71
C VAL A 153 -12.36 10.95 7.65
N ASP A 154 -13.62 10.50 7.68
CA ASP A 154 -14.79 11.36 7.65
C ASP A 154 -14.79 12.38 8.78
N THR A 155 -14.48 11.93 9.99
CA THR A 155 -14.44 12.79 11.18
C THR A 155 -13.32 13.82 11.07
N ARG A 156 -12.10 13.39 10.69
CA ARG A 156 -10.92 14.25 10.66
C ARG A 156 -10.96 15.30 9.55
N LEU A 157 -11.49 14.93 8.38
CA LEU A 157 -11.61 15.81 7.22
C LEU A 157 -12.99 16.47 7.12
N ASN A 158 -13.84 16.28 8.13
CA ASN A 158 -15.20 16.85 8.19
C ASN A 158 -16.01 16.53 6.92
N LEU A 159 -15.91 15.29 6.45
CA LEU A 159 -16.64 14.81 5.27
C LEU A 159 -18.05 14.37 5.68
N SER A 160 -18.99 14.51 4.76
CA SER A 160 -20.37 14.04 4.91
C SER A 160 -20.61 12.92 3.91
N THR A 161 -20.06 11.74 4.20
CA THR A 161 -20.21 10.57 3.33
C THR A 161 -21.37 9.68 3.78
N ASN A 162 -21.83 8.82 2.88
CA ASN A 162 -22.77 7.75 3.20
C ASN A 162 -21.98 6.50 3.62
N GLU A 163 -22.64 5.58 4.34
CA GLU A 163 -22.09 4.25 4.57
C GLU A 163 -21.72 3.60 3.23
N PRO A 164 -20.50 3.00 3.13
CA PRO A 164 -20.03 2.44 1.86
C PRO A 164 -20.81 1.19 1.49
N ASP A 165 -21.25 1.08 0.22
CA ASP A 165 -21.78 -0.16 -0.33
C ASP A 165 -20.65 -1.11 -0.74
N LEU A 166 -20.33 -2.06 0.13
CA LEU A 166 -19.27 -3.04 -0.07
C LEU A 166 -19.77 -4.40 -0.59
N GLU A 167 -21.07 -4.53 -0.95
CA GLU A 167 -21.64 -5.83 -1.35
C GLU A 167 -21.01 -6.39 -2.63
N LYS A 168 -20.71 -5.55 -3.62
CA LYS A 168 -20.01 -6.00 -4.82
C LYS A 168 -18.60 -6.50 -4.53
N TRP A 169 -17.93 -5.86 -3.58
CA TRP A 169 -16.59 -6.24 -3.14
C TRP A 169 -16.60 -7.58 -2.38
N LYS A 170 -17.52 -7.76 -1.44
CA LYS A 170 -17.72 -9.03 -0.72
C LYS A 170 -18.05 -10.17 -1.68
N ASN A 171 -18.95 -9.93 -2.65
CA ASN A 171 -19.32 -10.92 -3.65
C ASN A 171 -18.13 -11.35 -4.51
N MET A 172 -17.24 -10.43 -4.87
CA MET A 172 -16.00 -10.76 -5.59
C MET A 172 -15.13 -11.74 -4.80
N LEU A 173 -14.94 -11.51 -3.49
CA LEU A 173 -14.17 -12.40 -2.62
C LEU A 173 -14.84 -13.78 -2.46
N HIS A 174 -16.16 -13.82 -2.33
CA HIS A 174 -16.91 -15.08 -2.29
C HIS A 174 -16.76 -15.88 -3.58
N LEU A 175 -16.83 -15.24 -4.74
CA LEU A 175 -16.62 -15.91 -6.03
C LEU A 175 -15.22 -16.51 -6.12
N LYS A 176 -14.20 -15.81 -5.61
CA LYS A 176 -12.81 -16.31 -5.58
C LYS A 176 -12.66 -17.59 -4.76
N ALA A 177 -13.36 -17.68 -3.63
CA ALA A 177 -13.28 -18.83 -2.72
C ALA A 177 -13.96 -20.10 -3.25
N GLY A 178 -14.96 -19.98 -4.13
CA GLY A 178 -15.80 -21.10 -4.61
C GLY A 178 -15.37 -21.73 -5.93
N VAL A 179 -14.21 -21.37 -6.49
CA VAL A 179 -13.79 -21.81 -7.82
C VAL A 179 -13.09 -23.17 -7.78
N GLU A 180 -13.60 -24.14 -8.55
CA GLU A 180 -13.04 -25.49 -8.67
C GLU A 180 -12.19 -25.69 -9.95
N LYS A 181 -12.58 -25.05 -11.06
CA LYS A 181 -11.90 -25.21 -12.35
C LYS A 181 -10.58 -24.46 -12.36
N THR A 182 -9.48 -25.17 -12.61
CA THR A 182 -8.13 -24.59 -12.74
C THR A 182 -7.75 -24.35 -14.18
N VAL A 183 -7.00 -23.28 -14.43
CA VAL A 183 -6.40 -22.92 -15.72
C VAL A 183 -4.90 -22.70 -15.49
N GLU A 184 -4.08 -23.35 -16.32
CA GLU A 184 -2.62 -23.28 -16.28
C GLU A 184 -2.15 -22.23 -17.31
N ILE A 185 -1.59 -21.11 -16.84
CA ILE A 185 -1.12 -20.02 -17.70
C ILE A 185 0.38 -19.83 -17.51
N ALA A 186 1.12 -19.89 -18.63
CA ALA A 186 2.54 -19.53 -18.63
C ALA A 186 2.73 -18.04 -18.87
N ILE A 187 3.62 -17.41 -18.12
CA ILE A 187 4.15 -16.08 -18.38
C ILE A 187 5.57 -16.27 -18.93
N LEU A 188 5.73 -16.08 -20.24
CA LEU A 188 7.01 -16.19 -20.91
C LEU A 188 7.70 -14.83 -20.93
N GLY A 189 8.62 -14.62 -20.01
CA GLY A 189 9.25 -13.32 -19.78
C GLY A 189 10.75 -13.39 -19.58
N LYS A 190 11.35 -12.27 -19.16
CA LYS A 190 12.80 -12.15 -18.93
C LYS A 190 13.19 -11.46 -17.62
N TYR A 191 12.21 -11.03 -16.81
CA TYR A 191 12.46 -10.25 -15.60
C TYR A 191 12.08 -11.00 -14.32
N PHE A 192 12.37 -12.29 -14.22
CA PHE A 192 11.99 -13.14 -13.09
C PHE A 192 12.75 -12.85 -11.78
N GLY A 193 13.90 -12.15 -11.86
CA GLY A 193 14.66 -11.76 -10.67
C GLY A 193 14.04 -10.61 -9.85
N LEU A 194 12.98 -9.99 -10.37
CA LEU A 194 12.27 -8.88 -9.76
C LEU A 194 10.77 -9.18 -9.75
N PRO A 195 10.19 -9.65 -8.65
CA PRO A 195 8.77 -10.03 -8.57
C PRO A 195 7.82 -8.94 -9.07
N ASP A 196 8.13 -7.67 -8.78
CA ASP A 196 7.29 -6.53 -9.16
C ASP A 196 7.28 -6.21 -10.65
N SER A 197 8.22 -6.76 -11.43
CA SER A 197 8.34 -6.43 -12.87
C SER A 197 7.10 -6.79 -13.67
N TYR A 198 6.37 -7.80 -13.26
CA TYR A 198 5.16 -8.28 -13.91
C TYR A 198 3.91 -8.18 -13.04
N LEU A 199 3.97 -7.44 -11.93
CA LEU A 199 2.86 -7.36 -10.97
C LEU A 199 1.53 -6.97 -11.66
N SER A 200 1.54 -5.96 -12.52
CA SER A 200 0.32 -5.53 -13.23
C SER A 200 -0.23 -6.59 -14.19
N VAL A 201 0.64 -7.41 -14.79
CA VAL A 201 0.24 -8.54 -15.65
C VAL A 201 -0.41 -9.63 -14.80
N VAL A 202 0.23 -9.98 -13.68
CA VAL A 202 -0.29 -10.98 -12.72
C VAL A 202 -1.66 -10.55 -12.19
N GLU A 203 -1.79 -9.29 -11.74
CA GLU A 203 -3.06 -8.78 -11.25
C GLU A 203 -4.14 -8.74 -12.33
N SER A 204 -3.78 -8.40 -13.57
CA SER A 204 -4.73 -8.46 -14.68
C SER A 204 -5.22 -9.89 -14.96
N LEU A 205 -4.34 -10.87 -14.84
CA LEU A 205 -4.70 -12.30 -14.98
C LEU A 205 -5.55 -12.77 -13.79
N ASN A 206 -5.24 -12.33 -12.58
CA ASN A 206 -6.07 -12.58 -11.39
C ASN A 206 -7.49 -12.01 -11.57
N HIS A 207 -7.62 -10.77 -12.04
CA HIS A 207 -8.93 -10.18 -12.33
C HIS A 207 -9.69 -10.94 -13.42
N ALA A 208 -9.01 -11.33 -14.49
CA ALA A 208 -9.60 -12.15 -15.56
C ALA A 208 -10.07 -13.52 -15.03
N SER A 209 -9.29 -14.14 -14.15
CA SER A 209 -9.64 -15.44 -13.55
C SER A 209 -10.91 -15.34 -12.69
N LEU A 210 -11.05 -14.27 -11.91
CA LEU A 210 -12.25 -13.99 -11.13
C LEU A 210 -13.48 -13.85 -12.03
N HIS A 211 -13.37 -13.05 -13.08
CA HIS A 211 -14.46 -12.83 -14.03
C HIS A 211 -14.90 -14.12 -14.74
N ASN A 212 -13.94 -14.99 -15.06
CA ASN A 212 -14.21 -16.27 -15.75
C ASN A 212 -14.49 -17.42 -14.79
N GLN A 213 -14.49 -17.18 -13.49
CA GLN A 213 -14.71 -18.20 -12.44
C GLN A 213 -13.78 -19.41 -12.60
N VAL A 214 -12.48 -19.13 -12.74
CA VAL A 214 -11.42 -20.13 -12.82
C VAL A 214 -10.35 -19.84 -11.78
N LYS A 215 -9.73 -20.89 -11.24
CA LYS A 215 -8.53 -20.79 -10.42
C LYS A 215 -7.32 -20.67 -11.34
N LEU A 216 -6.51 -19.66 -11.15
CA LEU A 216 -5.34 -19.40 -11.94
C LEU A 216 -4.09 -20.04 -11.32
N ASN A 217 -3.41 -20.91 -12.06
CA ASN A 217 -2.07 -21.35 -11.78
C ASN A 217 -1.11 -20.66 -12.76
N LEU A 218 -0.18 -19.86 -12.23
CA LEU A 218 0.81 -19.16 -13.03
C LEU A 218 2.13 -19.92 -13.05
N HIS A 219 2.64 -20.12 -14.24
CA HIS A 219 3.95 -20.70 -14.51
C HIS A 219 4.87 -19.65 -15.08
N TRP A 220 6.05 -19.55 -14.52
CA TRP A 220 7.05 -18.58 -14.92
C TRP A 220 8.08 -19.24 -15.82
N GLU A 221 8.11 -18.85 -17.09
CA GLU A 221 8.97 -19.43 -18.09
C GLU A 221 9.97 -18.40 -18.62
N ASP A 222 11.26 -18.76 -18.57
CA ASP A 222 12.33 -17.88 -19.05
C ASP A 222 12.40 -17.91 -20.57
N SER A 223 12.17 -16.77 -21.21
CA SER A 223 12.24 -16.64 -22.67
C SER A 223 13.62 -16.96 -23.29
N ASP A 224 14.71 -16.93 -22.50
CA ASP A 224 16.04 -17.29 -22.99
C ASP A 224 16.25 -18.82 -23.04
N ASN A 225 15.48 -19.61 -22.29
CA ASN A 225 15.68 -21.05 -22.12
C ASN A 225 14.40 -21.88 -22.36
N PHE A 226 13.34 -21.29 -22.90
CA PHE A 226 12.05 -21.95 -23.08
C PHE A 226 12.07 -22.95 -24.25
N ASN A 227 11.51 -24.15 -24.00
CA ASN A 227 11.29 -25.12 -25.06
C ASN A 227 9.86 -25.04 -25.60
N VAL A 228 9.69 -24.82 -26.90
CA VAL A 228 8.37 -24.68 -27.55
C VAL A 228 7.48 -25.91 -27.35
N GLU A 229 8.06 -27.12 -27.20
CA GLU A 229 7.29 -28.34 -26.91
C GLU A 229 6.55 -28.28 -25.56
N ASP A 230 7.06 -27.48 -24.63
CA ASP A 230 6.45 -27.28 -23.28
C ASP A 230 5.16 -26.46 -23.32
N LEU A 231 4.87 -25.77 -24.43
CA LEU A 231 3.59 -25.05 -24.62
C LEU A 231 2.36 -25.93 -24.39
N ASN A 232 2.45 -27.22 -24.74
CA ASN A 232 1.35 -28.17 -24.59
C ASN A 232 0.96 -28.46 -23.11
N LYS A 233 1.76 -27.99 -22.16
CA LYS A 233 1.49 -28.15 -20.71
C LYS A 233 0.55 -27.09 -20.16
N PHE A 234 0.31 -26.02 -20.92
CA PHE A 234 -0.44 -24.86 -20.49
C PHE A 234 -1.73 -24.69 -21.30
N ASP A 235 -2.76 -24.13 -20.66
CA ASP A 235 -4.00 -23.74 -21.34
C ASP A 235 -3.84 -22.43 -22.11
N GLY A 236 -2.84 -21.62 -21.74
CA GLY A 236 -2.52 -20.39 -22.43
C GLY A 236 -1.15 -19.83 -22.07
N VAL A 237 -0.66 -18.93 -22.91
CA VAL A 237 0.64 -18.26 -22.73
C VAL A 237 0.47 -16.75 -22.85
N VAL A 238 1.10 -16.02 -21.94
CA VAL A 238 1.19 -14.57 -21.98
C VAL A 238 2.64 -14.17 -22.18
N ILE A 239 2.90 -13.39 -23.22
CA ILE A 239 4.23 -12.84 -23.52
C ILE A 239 4.19 -11.35 -23.18
N PRO A 240 4.71 -10.93 -22.01
CA PRO A 240 4.72 -9.53 -21.63
C PRO A 240 5.67 -8.70 -22.50
N GLY A 241 5.44 -7.40 -22.53
CA GLY A 241 6.37 -6.45 -23.12
C GLY A 241 7.75 -6.50 -22.45
N GLY A 242 8.75 -5.97 -23.15
CA GLY A 242 10.11 -5.87 -22.61
C GLY A 242 11.02 -5.10 -23.55
N PHE A 243 12.02 -4.40 -22.98
CA PHE A 243 12.98 -3.59 -23.71
C PHE A 243 14.29 -4.37 -23.97
N GLY A 244 15.00 -3.97 -25.04
CA GLY A 244 16.28 -4.54 -25.41
C GLY A 244 16.19 -5.89 -26.10
N TYR A 245 17.35 -6.47 -26.41
CA TYR A 245 17.50 -7.67 -27.25
C TYR A 245 17.39 -8.99 -26.47
N ARG A 246 17.57 -9.00 -25.16
CA ARG A 246 17.50 -10.22 -24.34
C ARG A 246 16.11 -10.86 -24.43
N GLY A 247 16.05 -12.16 -24.62
CA GLY A 247 14.82 -12.94 -24.69
C GLY A 247 13.97 -12.74 -25.94
N ILE A 248 14.47 -12.06 -26.98
CA ILE A 248 13.72 -11.86 -28.25
C ILE A 248 13.52 -13.19 -29.00
N GLU A 249 14.57 -14.00 -29.07
CA GLU A 249 14.52 -15.26 -29.82
C GLU A 249 13.56 -16.28 -29.18
N GLY A 250 13.36 -16.24 -27.87
CA GLY A 250 12.43 -17.14 -27.18
C GLY A 250 10.98 -16.67 -27.17
N LYS A 251 10.73 -15.41 -27.52
CA LYS A 251 9.38 -14.83 -27.61
C LYS A 251 8.79 -14.99 -29.01
#